data_050f32218550872443e20eb97e2dd921
#
_entry.id   050f32218550872443e20eb97e2dd921
#
_cell.length_a   1.000
_cell.length_b   1.000
_cell.length_c   1.000
_cell.angle_alpha   90.00
_cell.angle_beta   90.00
_cell.angle_gamma   90.00
#
_symmetry.space_group_name_H-M   'P 1'
#
loop_
_entity.id
_entity.type
_entity.pdbx_description
1 polymer ?
#
loop_
_entity_poly.entity_id
_entity_poly.type
_entity_poly.pdbx_seq_one_letter_code
_entity_poly.pdbx_strand_id
1 'polypeptide(L)'
;SYERGHLLSPRDNDINYNLNYVRNQIRDKIIPPDDFFLIALYRAIIEKLTLIDLIGMSGLILLCLGALYNSKIFDIVSNKLSSIFYPILLILFFSIGFIILDKYWAVSDQENGIVISVESDVRSSPINRGENIVFMIHEGTKVEIVSKQPGWYEIILLDGKKGWISTDEVRII
;
A
#
# COMPACT_ATOMS: atom_id res chain seq x y z
N SER A 1 11.75 -11.67 -3.39
CA SER A 1 11.71 -10.66 -4.45
C SER A 1 11.89 -9.27 -3.86
N TYR A 2 12.40 -8.31 -4.62
CA TYR A 2 12.65 -6.92 -4.18
C TYR A 2 11.35 -6.21 -3.74
N GLU A 3 10.22 -6.49 -4.40
CA GLU A 3 8.91 -5.95 -4.00
C GLU A 3 8.57 -6.32 -2.55
N ARG A 4 8.75 -7.59 -2.16
CA ARG A 4 8.53 -8.03 -0.78
C ARG A 4 9.52 -7.41 0.20
N GLY A 5 10.79 -7.24 -0.23
CA GLY A 5 11.81 -6.54 0.56
C GLY A 5 11.42 -5.09 0.81
N HIS A 6 10.93 -4.39 -0.20
CA HIS A 6 10.47 -3.00 -0.09
C HIS A 6 9.27 -2.85 0.86
N LEU A 7 8.31 -3.78 0.85
CA LEU A 7 7.19 -3.77 1.80
C LEU A 7 7.64 -3.88 3.25
N LEU A 8 8.70 -4.68 3.52
CA LEU A 8 9.26 -4.88 4.85
C LEU A 8 10.18 -3.74 5.29
N SER A 9 10.95 -3.17 4.35
CA SER A 9 11.96 -2.15 4.59
C SER A 9 11.91 -1.05 3.52
N PRO A 10 10.90 -0.17 3.53
CA PRO A 10 10.68 0.80 2.45
C PRO A 10 11.76 1.89 2.37
N ARG A 11 12.59 2.04 3.41
CA ARG A 11 13.67 3.03 3.47
C ARG A 11 15.05 2.44 3.13
N ASP A 12 15.15 1.14 2.84
CA ASP A 12 16.40 0.51 2.48
C ASP A 12 16.82 0.94 1.06
N ASN A 13 17.96 1.64 0.99
CA ASN A 13 18.45 2.21 -0.26
C ASN A 13 18.87 1.14 -1.27
N ASP A 14 19.43 0.01 -0.81
CA ASP A 14 19.89 -1.06 -1.68
C ASP A 14 18.70 -1.80 -2.31
N ILE A 15 17.67 -2.06 -1.50
CA ILE A 15 16.41 -2.64 -1.98
C ILE A 15 15.76 -1.70 -3.00
N ASN A 16 15.66 -0.42 -2.68
CA ASN A 16 15.04 0.59 -3.56
C ASN A 16 15.81 0.75 -4.87
N TYR A 17 17.14 0.77 -4.83
CA TYR A 17 17.98 0.86 -6.00
C TYR A 17 17.76 -0.36 -6.92
N ASN A 18 17.85 -1.57 -6.37
CA ASN A 18 17.67 -2.80 -7.14
C ASN A 18 16.23 -2.96 -7.67
N LEU A 19 15.23 -2.57 -6.87
CA LEU A 19 13.82 -2.58 -7.30
C LEU A 19 13.61 -1.64 -8.48
N ASN A 20 14.12 -0.41 -8.42
CA ASN A 20 14.02 0.56 -9.50
C ASN A 20 14.79 0.09 -10.75
N TYR A 21 15.96 -0.54 -10.58
CA TYR A 21 16.70 -1.10 -11.67
C TYR A 21 15.89 -2.18 -12.41
N VAL A 22 15.30 -3.13 -11.68
CA VAL A 22 14.44 -4.18 -12.26
C VAL A 22 13.19 -3.59 -12.90
N ARG A 23 12.52 -2.64 -12.24
CA ARG A 23 11.31 -1.98 -12.78
C ARG A 23 11.58 -1.27 -14.11
N ASN A 24 12.77 -0.70 -14.29
CA ASN A 24 13.16 -0.06 -15.54
C ASN A 24 13.37 -1.05 -16.69
N GLN A 25 13.63 -2.33 -16.38
CA GLN A 25 13.80 -3.40 -17.38
C GLN A 25 12.48 -4.09 -17.75
N ILE A 26 11.43 -3.91 -16.96
CA ILE A 26 10.11 -4.47 -17.25
C ILE A 26 9.59 -3.86 -18.56
N ARG A 27 9.07 -4.73 -19.43
CA ARG A 27 8.55 -4.35 -20.74
C ARG A 27 7.23 -3.55 -20.61
N ASP A 28 6.37 -3.96 -19.68
CA ASP A 28 5.05 -3.35 -19.48
C ASP A 28 5.18 -2.14 -18.55
N LYS A 29 5.22 -0.95 -19.13
CA LYS A 29 5.19 0.30 -18.38
C LYS A 29 3.74 0.70 -18.12
N ILE A 30 3.16 0.15 -17.05
CA ILE A 30 1.80 0.47 -16.64
C ILE A 30 1.83 1.78 -15.86
N ILE A 31 1.18 2.80 -16.43
CA ILE A 31 1.05 4.13 -15.81
C ILE A 31 -0.26 4.13 -15.03
N PRO A 32 -0.21 4.27 -13.69
CA PRO A 32 -1.43 4.43 -12.91
C PRO A 32 -2.17 5.70 -13.32
N PRO A 33 -3.51 5.74 -13.21
CA PRO A 33 -4.27 6.97 -13.43
C PRO A 33 -3.76 8.07 -12.48
N ASP A 34 -3.83 9.32 -12.96
CA ASP A 34 -3.42 10.48 -12.16
C ASP A 34 -4.30 10.61 -10.92
N ASP A 35 -3.69 10.49 -9.76
CA ASP A 35 -4.37 10.74 -8.49
C ASP A 35 -4.60 12.24 -8.28
N PHE A 36 -5.71 12.60 -7.64
CA PHE A 36 -5.90 13.95 -7.16
C PHE A 36 -4.74 14.34 -6.22
N PHE A 37 -4.23 15.57 -6.36
CA PHE A 37 -3.01 16.04 -5.68
C PHE A 37 -2.93 15.69 -4.18
N LEU A 38 -4.04 15.83 -3.44
CA LEU A 38 -4.07 15.50 -2.00
C LEU A 38 -3.92 14.00 -1.74
N ILE A 39 -4.45 13.15 -2.62
CA ILE A 39 -4.33 11.69 -2.52
C ILE A 39 -2.89 11.27 -2.84
N ALA A 40 -2.29 11.86 -3.88
CA ALA A 40 -0.89 11.62 -4.24
C ALA A 40 0.06 12.02 -3.10
N LEU A 41 -0.16 13.19 -2.47
CA LEU A 41 0.61 13.64 -1.31
C LEU A 41 0.44 12.70 -0.11
N TYR A 42 -0.78 12.28 0.19
CA TYR A 42 -1.09 11.32 1.25
C TYR A 42 -0.34 10.00 1.03
N ARG A 43 -0.45 9.41 -0.16
CA ARG A 43 0.25 8.18 -0.52
C ARG A 43 1.76 8.32 -0.39
N ALA A 44 2.35 9.39 -0.94
CA ALA A 44 3.79 9.63 -0.89
C ALA A 44 4.35 9.73 0.55
N ILE A 45 3.55 10.22 1.50
CA ILE A 45 3.92 10.27 2.92
C ILE A 45 3.75 8.88 3.57
N ILE A 46 2.60 8.24 3.36
CA ILE A 46 2.25 6.98 4.02
C ILE A 46 3.11 5.81 3.53
N GLU A 47 3.50 5.78 2.26
CA GLU A 47 4.40 4.74 1.72
C GLU A 47 5.75 4.71 2.45
N LYS A 48 6.26 5.86 2.88
CA LYS A 48 7.55 5.97 3.59
C LYS A 48 7.48 5.64 5.08
N LEU A 49 6.29 5.68 5.68
CA LEU A 49 6.08 5.41 7.11
C LEU A 49 5.81 3.91 7.31
N THR A 50 6.52 3.30 8.25
CA THR A 50 6.23 1.93 8.67
C THR A 50 5.10 1.91 9.71
N LEU A 51 4.48 0.74 9.94
CA LEU A 51 3.50 0.58 11.04
C LEU A 51 4.12 0.91 12.39
N ILE A 52 5.39 0.57 12.59
CA ILE A 52 6.13 0.88 13.83
C ILE A 52 6.26 2.39 14.03
N ASP A 53 6.56 3.16 12.97
CA ASP A 53 6.63 4.62 13.04
C ASP A 53 5.29 5.22 13.47
N LEU A 54 4.19 4.76 12.87
CA LEU A 54 2.84 5.23 13.16
C LEU A 54 2.41 4.90 14.61
N ILE A 55 2.71 3.69 15.08
CA ILE A 55 2.48 3.27 16.47
C ILE A 55 3.32 4.11 17.42
N GLY A 56 4.60 4.35 17.11
CA GLY A 56 5.46 5.22 17.90
C GLY A 56 4.94 6.65 18.00
N MET A 57 4.49 7.23 16.87
CA MET A 57 3.88 8.56 16.83
C MET A 57 2.59 8.62 17.65
N SER A 58 1.73 7.62 17.55
CA SER A 58 0.48 7.56 18.35
C SER A 58 0.79 7.46 19.84
N GLY A 59 1.80 6.67 20.23
CA GLY A 59 2.27 6.57 21.62
C GLY A 59 2.81 7.90 22.16
N LEU A 60 3.59 8.64 21.35
CA LEU A 60 4.07 9.97 21.73
C LEU A 60 2.91 10.96 21.95
N ILE A 61 1.91 10.93 21.07
CA ILE A 61 0.70 11.79 21.25
C ILE A 61 -0.05 11.44 22.52
N LEU A 62 -0.18 10.15 22.86
CA LEU A 62 -0.80 9.71 24.11
C LEU A 62 -0.03 10.23 25.33
N LEU A 63 1.31 10.19 25.30
CA LEU A 63 2.14 10.75 26.34
C LEU A 63 1.94 12.27 26.48
N CYS A 64 1.86 12.99 25.37
CA CYS A 64 1.57 14.44 25.37
C CYS A 64 0.17 14.74 25.94
N LEU A 65 -0.85 13.95 25.56
CA LEU A 65 -2.20 14.10 26.13
C LEU A 65 -2.20 13.84 27.65
N GLY A 66 -1.51 12.80 28.10
CA GLY A 66 -1.35 12.50 29.53
C GLY A 66 -0.61 13.61 30.28
N ALA A 67 0.46 14.15 29.69
CA ALA A 67 1.20 15.27 30.28
C ALA A 67 0.35 16.54 30.38
N LEU A 68 -0.42 16.88 29.34
CA LEU A 68 -1.35 18.01 29.36
C LEU A 68 -2.45 17.82 30.38
N TYR A 69 -2.99 16.61 30.51
CA TYR A 69 -4.01 16.31 31.53
C TYR A 69 -3.48 16.50 32.97
N ASN A 70 -2.28 15.94 33.23
CA ASN A 70 -1.64 16.13 34.54
C ASN A 70 -1.28 17.59 34.79
N SER A 71 -0.74 18.32 33.79
CA SER A 71 -0.40 19.74 33.91
C SER A 71 -1.64 20.60 34.26
N LYS A 72 -2.83 20.21 33.80
CA LYS A 72 -4.10 20.86 34.16
C LYS A 72 -4.48 20.60 35.60
N ILE A 73 -4.28 19.37 36.11
CA ILE A 73 -4.59 19.02 37.51
C ILE A 73 -3.70 19.80 38.47
N PHE A 74 -2.42 20.01 38.12
CA PHE A 74 -1.45 20.74 38.95
C PHE A 74 -1.40 22.25 38.69
N ASP A 75 -2.35 22.80 37.90
CA ASP A 75 -2.41 24.22 37.51
C ASP A 75 -1.10 24.79 36.89
N ILE A 76 -0.28 23.93 36.29
CA ILE A 76 0.99 24.31 35.65
C ILE A 76 0.75 25.04 34.33
N VAL A 77 -0.28 24.63 33.59
CA VAL A 77 -0.62 25.17 32.25
C VAL A 77 -1.95 25.91 32.33
N SER A 78 -2.02 27.09 31.70
CA SER A 78 -3.23 27.88 31.66
C SER A 78 -4.39 27.11 30.98
N ASN A 79 -5.59 27.23 31.52
CA ASN A 79 -6.80 26.59 30.99
C ASN A 79 -7.04 26.92 29.50
N LYS A 80 -6.67 28.11 29.04
CA LYS A 80 -6.79 28.50 27.63
C LYS A 80 -5.90 27.66 26.68
N LEU A 81 -4.65 27.43 27.09
CA LEU A 81 -3.70 26.62 26.27
C LEU A 81 -4.15 25.16 26.22
N SER A 82 -4.48 24.56 27.37
CA SER A 82 -4.91 23.17 27.40
C SER A 82 -6.21 22.94 26.62
N SER A 83 -7.14 23.93 26.64
CA SER A 83 -8.40 23.88 25.90
C SER A 83 -8.20 23.87 24.36
N ILE A 84 -7.11 24.46 23.87
CA ILE A 84 -6.80 24.49 22.43
C ILE A 84 -6.00 23.24 22.01
N PHE A 85 -4.96 22.89 22.78
CA PHE A 85 -4.08 21.78 22.38
C PHE A 85 -4.69 20.41 22.57
N TYR A 86 -5.53 20.23 23.58
CA TYR A 86 -6.14 18.93 23.87
C TYR A 86 -7.00 18.39 22.70
N PRO A 87 -7.96 19.14 22.14
CA PRO A 87 -8.73 18.67 21.00
C PRO A 87 -7.89 18.47 19.75
N ILE A 88 -6.86 19.29 19.52
CA ILE A 88 -5.96 19.13 18.37
C ILE A 88 -5.21 17.80 18.47
N LEU A 89 -4.62 17.49 19.62
CA LEU A 89 -3.92 16.21 19.83
C LEU A 89 -4.87 15.01 19.75
N LEU A 90 -6.12 15.15 20.21
CA LEU A 90 -7.13 14.11 20.04
C LEU A 90 -7.44 13.85 18.56
N ILE A 91 -7.68 14.90 17.78
CA ILE A 91 -7.92 14.76 16.32
C ILE A 91 -6.73 14.10 15.66
N LEU A 92 -5.50 14.51 16.00
CA LEU A 92 -4.26 13.94 15.46
C LEU A 92 -4.10 12.45 15.84
N PHE A 93 -4.43 12.10 17.08
CA PHE A 93 -4.41 10.70 17.54
C PHE A 93 -5.38 9.81 16.76
N PHE A 94 -6.63 10.26 16.58
CA PHE A 94 -7.62 9.51 15.82
C PHE A 94 -7.27 9.44 14.32
N SER A 95 -6.70 10.52 13.76
CA SER A 95 -6.22 10.51 12.36
C SER A 95 -5.12 9.49 12.14
N ILE A 96 -4.14 9.41 13.05
CA ILE A 96 -3.09 8.38 12.97
C ILE A 96 -3.67 6.98 13.16
N GLY A 97 -4.63 6.82 14.08
CA GLY A 97 -5.36 5.55 14.25
C GLY A 97 -6.05 5.09 12.97
N PHE A 98 -6.71 6.01 12.27
CA PHE A 98 -7.33 5.73 10.98
C PHE A 98 -6.30 5.30 9.92
N ILE A 99 -5.15 5.99 9.84
CA ILE A 99 -4.06 5.64 8.93
C ILE A 99 -3.49 4.25 9.24
N ILE A 100 -3.34 3.90 10.53
CA ILE A 100 -2.89 2.56 10.94
C ILE A 100 -3.86 1.49 10.46
N LEU A 101 -5.17 1.69 10.61
CA LEU A 101 -6.20 0.78 10.15
C LEU A 101 -6.20 0.65 8.62
N ASP A 102 -6.15 1.76 7.90
CA ASP A 102 -6.08 1.78 6.44
C ASP A 102 -4.86 1.00 5.94
N LYS A 103 -3.68 1.24 6.51
CA LYS A 103 -2.46 0.53 6.15
C LYS A 103 -2.51 -0.96 6.51
N TYR A 104 -3.10 -1.30 7.65
CA TYR A 104 -3.26 -2.69 8.08
C TYR A 104 -4.17 -3.45 7.12
N TRP A 105 -5.30 -2.88 6.72
CA TRP A 105 -6.22 -3.49 5.76
C TRP A 105 -5.61 -3.57 4.36
N ALA A 106 -4.93 -2.53 3.89
CA ALA A 106 -4.25 -2.55 2.60
C ALA A 106 -3.21 -3.69 2.50
N VAL A 107 -2.52 -4.01 3.59
CA VAL A 107 -1.57 -5.14 3.64
C VAL A 107 -2.27 -6.49 3.78
N SER A 108 -3.40 -6.54 4.52
CA SER A 108 -4.12 -7.78 4.83
C SER A 108 -5.00 -8.27 3.68
N ASP A 109 -5.64 -7.35 2.96
CA ASP A 109 -6.68 -7.68 1.98
C ASP A 109 -6.18 -7.70 0.54
N GLN A 110 -5.04 -7.06 0.24
CA GLN A 110 -4.49 -7.01 -1.11
C GLN A 110 -3.45 -8.11 -1.32
N GLU A 111 -3.85 -9.18 -1.98
CA GLU A 111 -2.90 -10.16 -2.50
C GLU A 111 -2.29 -9.63 -3.81
N ASN A 112 -1.03 -9.28 -3.74
CA ASN A 112 -0.28 -8.88 -4.92
C ASN A 112 0.48 -10.08 -5.52
N GLY A 113 0.60 -10.09 -6.83
CA GLY A 113 1.36 -11.06 -7.57
C GLY A 113 2.35 -10.42 -8.54
N ILE A 114 3.36 -11.17 -8.93
CA ILE A 114 4.28 -10.81 -10.01
C ILE A 114 4.17 -11.88 -11.11
N VAL A 115 4.01 -11.43 -12.34
CA VAL A 115 4.05 -12.32 -13.51
C VAL A 115 5.46 -12.89 -13.67
N ILE A 116 5.57 -14.20 -13.78
CA ILE A 116 6.84 -14.93 -13.87
C ILE A 116 7.09 -15.54 -15.25
N SER A 117 6.08 -15.57 -16.10
CA SER A 117 6.19 -16.03 -17.49
C SER A 117 6.67 -14.90 -18.40
N VAL A 118 7.49 -15.23 -19.39
CA VAL A 118 8.02 -14.25 -20.36
C VAL A 118 6.89 -13.47 -21.03
N GLU A 119 5.78 -14.16 -21.32
CA GLU A 119 4.58 -13.62 -21.94
C GLU A 119 3.36 -14.39 -21.44
N SER A 120 2.30 -13.68 -21.07
CA SER A 120 1.08 -14.26 -20.49
C SER A 120 -0.16 -13.62 -21.09
N ASP A 121 -1.08 -14.47 -21.54
CA ASP A 121 -2.37 -14.07 -22.06
C ASP A 121 -3.36 -13.79 -20.92
N VAL A 122 -3.86 -12.58 -20.83
CA VAL A 122 -4.94 -12.22 -19.91
C VAL A 122 -6.27 -12.31 -20.66
N ARG A 123 -7.21 -13.05 -20.07
CA ARG A 123 -8.47 -13.47 -20.67
C ARG A 123 -9.66 -12.81 -20.03
N SER A 124 -10.78 -12.71 -20.77
CA SER A 124 -12.05 -12.20 -20.24
C SER A 124 -12.78 -13.19 -19.31
N SER A 125 -12.42 -14.47 -19.37
CA SER A 125 -13.01 -15.54 -18.55
C SER A 125 -11.98 -16.63 -18.23
N PRO A 126 -12.15 -17.41 -17.15
CA PRO A 126 -11.19 -18.44 -16.71
C PRO A 126 -11.30 -19.71 -17.54
N ILE A 127 -11.18 -19.58 -18.86
CA ILE A 127 -11.26 -20.66 -19.84
C ILE A 127 -10.17 -20.48 -20.86
N ASN A 128 -9.43 -21.55 -21.17
CA ASN A 128 -8.39 -21.51 -22.18
C ASN A 128 -8.96 -21.60 -23.60
N ARG A 129 -9.37 -20.45 -24.15
CA ARG A 129 -9.80 -20.31 -25.55
C ARG A 129 -9.09 -19.11 -26.17
N GLY A 130 -8.58 -19.24 -27.40
CA GLY A 130 -7.87 -18.16 -28.09
C GLY A 130 -8.71 -16.90 -28.33
N GLU A 131 -10.03 -17.05 -28.43
CA GLU A 131 -10.97 -15.95 -28.75
C GLU A 131 -11.24 -15.00 -27.56
N ASN A 132 -10.84 -15.37 -26.33
CA ASN A 132 -11.13 -14.58 -25.13
C ASN A 132 -9.91 -13.86 -24.53
N ILE A 133 -8.82 -13.73 -25.28
CA ILE A 133 -7.65 -12.93 -24.90
C ILE A 133 -8.03 -11.45 -25.00
N VAL A 134 -7.84 -10.71 -23.90
CA VAL A 134 -8.16 -9.28 -23.82
C VAL A 134 -6.90 -8.43 -24.00
N PHE A 135 -5.84 -8.83 -23.36
CA PHE A 135 -4.50 -8.22 -23.48
C PHE A 135 -3.43 -9.22 -23.05
N MET A 136 -2.20 -8.84 -23.26
CA MET A 136 -1.01 -9.62 -22.98
C MET A 136 -0.12 -8.86 -22.02
N ILE A 137 0.51 -9.56 -21.08
CA ILE A 137 1.46 -8.99 -20.11
C ILE A 137 2.72 -9.83 -20.06
N HIS A 138 3.81 -9.22 -19.58
CA HIS A 138 5.13 -9.82 -19.59
C HIS A 138 5.68 -10.01 -18.17
N GLU A 139 6.79 -10.76 -18.10
CA GLU A 139 7.52 -11.02 -16.87
C GLU A 139 7.84 -9.74 -16.08
N GLY A 140 7.67 -9.81 -14.76
CA GLY A 140 7.94 -8.70 -13.83
C GLY A 140 6.76 -7.78 -13.61
N THR A 141 5.69 -7.87 -14.40
CA THR A 141 4.48 -7.06 -14.22
C THR A 141 3.82 -7.35 -12.88
N LYS A 142 3.59 -6.30 -12.08
CA LYS A 142 2.87 -6.40 -10.81
C LYS A 142 1.36 -6.37 -11.07
N VAL A 143 0.66 -7.30 -10.44
CA VAL A 143 -0.79 -7.47 -10.54
C VAL A 143 -1.41 -7.56 -9.14
N GLU A 144 -2.63 -7.07 -8.98
CA GLU A 144 -3.46 -7.30 -7.80
C GLU A 144 -4.39 -8.49 -8.07
N ILE A 145 -4.46 -9.45 -7.14
CA ILE A 145 -5.31 -10.63 -7.24
C ILE A 145 -6.62 -10.34 -6.52
N VAL A 146 -7.71 -10.29 -7.27
CA VAL A 146 -9.04 -9.95 -6.74
C VAL A 146 -9.87 -11.19 -6.43
N SER A 147 -9.72 -12.23 -7.26
CA SER A 147 -10.49 -13.47 -7.13
C SER A 147 -9.65 -14.67 -7.54
N LYS A 148 -9.95 -15.82 -6.93
CA LYS A 148 -9.26 -17.07 -7.20
C LYS A 148 -10.26 -18.14 -7.62
N GLN A 149 -9.95 -18.83 -8.71
CA GLN A 149 -10.66 -20.03 -9.15
C GLN A 149 -9.65 -21.15 -9.41
N PRO A 150 -10.07 -22.40 -9.46
CA PRO A 150 -9.17 -23.51 -9.75
C PRO A 150 -8.40 -23.29 -11.07
N GLY A 151 -7.07 -23.11 -10.98
CA GLY A 151 -6.17 -22.87 -12.09
C GLY A 151 -6.14 -21.43 -12.63
N TRP A 152 -6.91 -20.46 -12.04
CA TRP A 152 -7.01 -19.11 -12.53
C TRP A 152 -7.02 -18.07 -11.42
N TYR A 153 -6.37 -16.92 -11.68
CA TYR A 153 -6.48 -15.70 -10.88
C TYR A 153 -7.16 -14.61 -11.69
N GLU A 154 -8.16 -13.96 -11.10
CA GLU A 154 -8.66 -12.68 -11.62
C GLU A 154 -7.72 -11.58 -11.12
N ILE A 155 -7.13 -10.86 -12.06
CA ILE A 155 -6.14 -9.82 -11.78
C ILE A 155 -6.63 -8.44 -12.22
N ILE A 156 -6.15 -7.42 -11.49
CA ILE A 156 -6.26 -6.01 -11.87
C ILE A 156 -4.85 -5.43 -12.00
N LEU A 157 -4.62 -4.71 -13.09
CA LEU A 157 -3.41 -3.93 -13.31
C LEU A 157 -3.54 -2.53 -12.69
N LEU A 158 -2.42 -1.84 -12.49
CA LEU A 158 -2.41 -0.47 -11.94
C LEU A 158 -3.19 0.54 -12.79
N ASP A 159 -3.38 0.28 -14.09
CA ASP A 159 -4.18 1.12 -15.00
C ASP A 159 -5.68 0.78 -14.99
N GLY A 160 -6.10 -0.15 -14.13
CA GLY A 160 -7.48 -0.59 -13.98
C GLY A 160 -7.95 -1.66 -14.96
N LYS A 161 -7.10 -2.13 -15.88
CA LYS A 161 -7.42 -3.27 -16.73
C LYS A 161 -7.53 -4.53 -15.89
N LYS A 162 -8.55 -5.36 -16.16
CA LYS A 162 -8.75 -6.61 -15.44
C LYS A 162 -9.00 -7.78 -16.37
N GLY A 163 -8.70 -8.97 -15.86
CA GLY A 163 -8.96 -10.22 -16.56
C GLY A 163 -8.41 -11.42 -15.81
N TRP A 164 -8.43 -12.56 -16.43
CA TRP A 164 -8.05 -13.86 -15.88
C TRP A 164 -6.72 -14.33 -16.43
N ILE A 165 -5.81 -14.76 -15.55
CA ILE A 165 -4.50 -15.31 -15.87
C ILE A 165 -4.35 -16.68 -15.20
N SER A 166 -3.52 -17.56 -15.78
CA SER A 166 -3.21 -18.86 -15.18
C SER A 166 -2.45 -18.70 -13.85
N THR A 167 -2.78 -19.56 -12.87
CA THR A 167 -2.08 -19.57 -11.57
C THR A 167 -0.60 -19.88 -11.69
N ASP A 168 -0.19 -20.64 -12.73
CA ASP A 168 1.21 -21.05 -12.96
C ASP A 168 2.07 -19.89 -13.47
N GLU A 169 1.45 -18.81 -13.97
CA GLU A 169 2.12 -17.66 -14.56
C GLU A 169 2.31 -16.51 -13.57
N VAL A 170 1.73 -16.61 -12.36
CA VAL A 170 1.80 -15.55 -11.33
C VAL A 170 2.30 -16.10 -10.01
N ARG A 171 3.27 -15.41 -9.41
CA ARG A 171 3.75 -15.68 -8.05
C ARG A 171 3.24 -14.64 -7.08
N ILE A 172 2.52 -15.08 -6.06
CA ILE A 172 2.05 -14.24 -4.95
C ILE A 172 3.23 -13.73 -4.12
N ILE A 173 3.18 -12.46 -3.67
CA ILE A 173 4.24 -11.77 -2.93
C ILE A 173 3.75 -11.25 -1.57
#